data_19027814f758adee1a30e90b50d8540a
#
_entry.id   19027814f758adee1a30e90b50d8540a
#
_cell.length_a   1.000
_cell.length_b   1.000
_cell.length_c   1.000
_cell.angle_alpha   90.00
_cell.angle_beta   90.00
_cell.angle_gamma   90.00
#
_symmetry.space_group_name_H-M   'P 1'
#
loop_
_entity.id
_entity.type
_entity.pdbx_description
1 polymer ?
#
loop_
_entity_poly.entity_id
_entity_poly.type
_entity_poly.pdbx_seq_one_letter_code
_entity_poly.pdbx_strand_id
1 'polypeptide(L)'
;MEELKIPESNNIKEFAIYKETIARIINGDLDSVKQGAYSFVYFDILHFKAINDIFTPVQGDKFLEYMQNSIREIFPSSSLLHRFGSDRFILFTNCNKVEIEKLIKKYLKRIADYKLSYEIVSNIGIYITNRADITVDGMIDRAIIAHSFIKGSYSKKYNFYETSQRMQLLGEQEITGRMAEALASREFVVYFQPQFDHSNGSLVGAEALVRWIHPTKGIISPADFIPIFEKNGFITDLDLYVFSQTC
;
A
#
# COMPACT_ATOMS: atom_id res chain seq x y z
N MET A 1 29.93 14.89 17.04
CA MET A 1 29.12 15.72 16.17
C MET A 1 27.70 15.24 16.32
N GLU A 2 26.87 16.06 16.96
CA GLU A 2 25.48 15.75 17.29
C GLU A 2 24.66 15.54 16.04
N GLU A 3 23.93 14.42 15.99
CA GLU A 3 22.88 14.18 15.00
C GLU A 3 21.86 15.32 15.13
N LEU A 4 21.72 16.14 14.09
CA LEU A 4 20.60 17.04 13.92
C LEU A 4 19.34 16.20 13.70
N LYS A 5 18.83 15.58 14.76
CA LYS A 5 17.44 15.11 14.80
C LYS A 5 16.56 16.34 14.75
N ILE A 6 15.91 16.58 13.61
CA ILE A 6 14.81 17.55 13.54
C ILE A 6 13.81 17.09 14.62
N PRO A 7 13.48 17.92 15.62
CA PRO A 7 12.54 17.51 16.66
C PRO A 7 11.22 17.08 16.05
N GLU A 8 10.66 15.96 16.48
CA GLU A 8 9.37 15.46 15.99
C GLU A 8 8.26 16.52 16.05
N SER A 9 8.33 17.43 17.00
CA SER A 9 7.40 18.57 17.13
C SER A 9 7.43 19.56 15.96
N ASN A 10 8.57 19.76 15.29
CA ASN A 10 8.67 20.64 14.12
C ASN A 10 8.07 19.98 12.88
N ASN A 11 8.28 18.67 12.70
CA ASN A 11 7.73 17.91 11.57
C ASN A 11 6.19 17.87 11.60
N ILE A 12 5.58 17.75 12.80
CA ILE A 12 4.11 17.77 12.95
C ILE A 12 3.54 19.13 12.57
N LYS A 13 4.16 20.23 12.98
CA LYS A 13 3.72 21.59 12.62
C LYS A 13 3.87 21.87 11.13
N GLU A 14 5.00 21.48 10.54
CA GLU A 14 5.25 21.61 9.10
C GLU A 14 4.23 20.82 8.28
N PHE A 15 3.90 19.60 8.71
CA PHE A 15 2.88 18.79 8.05
C PHE A 15 1.47 19.39 8.17
N ALA A 16 1.13 20.00 9.30
CA ALA A 16 -0.14 20.70 9.46
C ALA A 16 -0.24 21.89 8.49
N ILE A 17 0.82 22.72 8.40
CA ILE A 17 0.88 23.86 7.47
C ILE A 17 0.79 23.38 6.01
N TYR A 18 1.47 22.27 5.66
CA TYR A 18 1.39 21.65 4.33
C TYR A 18 -0.06 21.29 3.99
N LYS A 19 -0.77 20.59 4.89
CA LYS A 19 -2.17 20.21 4.69
C LYS A 19 -3.13 21.39 4.59
N GLU A 20 -2.96 22.40 5.45
CA GLU A 20 -3.77 23.62 5.41
C GLU A 20 -3.58 24.39 4.10
N THR A 21 -2.35 24.45 3.60
CA THR A 21 -2.04 25.12 2.32
C THR A 21 -2.74 24.41 1.17
N ILE A 22 -2.67 23.09 1.13
CA ILE A 22 -3.37 22.28 0.13
C ILE A 22 -4.89 22.45 0.24
N ALA A 23 -5.43 22.43 1.45
CA ALA A 23 -6.87 22.60 1.67
C ALA A 23 -7.36 23.94 1.12
N ARG A 24 -6.59 25.03 1.28
CA ARG A 24 -6.93 26.33 0.69
C ARG A 24 -6.93 26.32 -0.83
N ILE A 25 -5.92 25.66 -1.46
CA ILE A 25 -5.85 25.52 -2.92
C ILE A 25 -7.05 24.73 -3.43
N ILE A 26 -7.33 23.57 -2.83
CA ILE A 26 -8.44 22.68 -3.23
C ILE A 26 -9.80 23.39 -3.06
N ASN A 27 -10.03 24.08 -1.94
CA ASN A 27 -11.27 24.79 -1.69
C ASN A 27 -11.45 26.00 -2.63
N GLY A 28 -10.37 26.58 -3.13
CA GLY A 28 -10.40 27.66 -4.10
C GLY A 28 -10.65 27.21 -5.54
N ASP A 29 -10.52 25.91 -5.84
CA ASP A 29 -10.59 25.39 -7.21
C ASP A 29 -11.24 23.99 -7.26
N LEU A 30 -12.48 23.89 -6.77
CA LEU A 30 -13.22 22.63 -6.68
C LEU A 30 -13.52 21.99 -8.06
N ASP A 31 -13.64 22.81 -9.09
CA ASP A 31 -13.94 22.31 -10.43
C ASP A 31 -12.72 21.60 -11.03
N SER A 32 -11.53 22.18 -10.91
CA SER A 32 -10.28 21.50 -11.31
C SER A 32 -10.02 20.21 -10.49
N VAL A 33 -10.37 20.21 -9.20
CA VAL A 33 -10.31 19.01 -8.37
C VAL A 33 -11.17 17.88 -8.93
N LYS A 34 -12.42 18.18 -9.29
CA LYS A 34 -13.35 17.20 -9.88
C LYS A 34 -12.90 16.68 -11.24
N GLN A 35 -12.22 17.55 -12.01
CA GLN A 35 -11.69 17.22 -13.34
C GLN A 35 -10.36 16.46 -13.31
N GLY A 36 -9.79 16.23 -12.13
CA GLY A 36 -8.54 15.49 -12.00
C GLY A 36 -7.30 16.30 -12.38
N ALA A 37 -7.33 17.61 -12.16
CA ALA A 37 -6.22 18.50 -12.46
C ALA A 37 -5.09 18.42 -11.42
N TYR A 38 -5.34 17.85 -10.24
CA TYR A 38 -4.37 17.72 -9.18
C TYR A 38 -4.03 16.27 -8.87
N SER A 39 -2.80 16.05 -8.42
CA SER A 39 -2.29 14.74 -8.04
C SER A 39 -1.62 14.77 -6.68
N PHE A 40 -1.81 13.71 -5.90
CA PHE A 40 -1.00 13.37 -4.73
C PHE A 40 -0.08 12.21 -5.09
N VAL A 41 1.21 12.37 -4.80
CA VAL A 41 2.23 11.36 -5.12
C VAL A 41 3.01 11.02 -3.86
N TYR A 42 2.91 9.77 -3.45
CA TYR A 42 3.64 9.23 -2.31
C TYR A 42 4.83 8.44 -2.81
N PHE A 43 6.02 8.81 -2.35
CA PHE A 43 7.29 8.17 -2.69
C PHE A 43 7.82 7.42 -1.48
N ASP A 44 8.28 6.21 -1.70
CA ASP A 44 8.93 5.36 -0.70
C ASP A 44 10.14 4.67 -1.33
N ILE A 45 11.18 4.43 -0.53
CA ILE A 45 12.41 3.76 -1.00
C ILE A 45 12.44 2.36 -0.41
N LEU A 46 12.50 1.39 -1.30
CA LEU A 46 12.56 -0.01 -0.91
C LEU A 46 13.86 -0.30 -0.13
N HIS A 47 13.71 -0.83 1.08
CA HIS A 47 14.84 -1.22 1.94
C HIS A 47 15.83 -0.09 2.28
N PHE A 48 15.36 1.15 2.46
CA PHE A 48 16.24 2.29 2.77
C PHE A 48 17.11 2.04 4.02
N LYS A 49 16.61 1.33 5.03
CA LYS A 49 17.40 0.94 6.19
C LYS A 49 18.62 0.11 5.79
N ALA A 50 18.47 -0.83 4.86
CA ALA A 50 19.59 -1.63 4.36
C ALA A 50 20.64 -0.78 3.64
N ILE A 51 20.22 0.30 2.95
CA ILE A 51 21.14 1.27 2.34
C ILE A 51 22.01 1.92 3.41
N ASN A 52 21.42 2.37 4.53
CA ASN A 52 22.17 2.94 5.65
C ASN A 52 23.10 1.94 6.31
N ASP A 53 22.67 0.68 6.45
CA ASP A 53 23.48 -0.39 7.08
C ASP A 53 24.67 -0.81 6.19
N ILE A 54 24.49 -0.81 4.86
CA ILE A 54 25.54 -1.20 3.89
C ILE A 54 26.52 -0.06 3.60
N PHE A 55 26.03 1.16 3.44
CA PHE A 55 26.86 2.28 2.96
C PHE A 55 27.21 3.30 4.05
N THR A 56 26.43 3.62 4.93
CA THR A 56 26.49 4.56 6.08
C THR A 56 25.28 5.51 6.06
N PRO A 57 24.85 6.02 7.21
CA PRO A 57 23.79 7.03 7.30
C PRO A 57 24.06 8.27 6.44
N VAL A 58 25.32 8.71 6.37
CA VAL A 58 25.73 9.88 5.55
C VAL A 58 25.47 9.68 4.06
N GLN A 59 25.66 8.46 3.55
CA GLN A 59 25.35 8.17 2.13
C GLN A 59 23.84 8.07 1.91
N GLY A 60 23.10 7.54 2.87
CA GLY A 60 21.63 7.56 2.83
C GLY A 60 21.08 8.99 2.80
N ASP A 61 21.59 9.87 3.64
CA ASP A 61 21.18 11.29 3.66
C ASP A 61 21.47 12.00 2.34
N LYS A 62 22.66 11.78 1.75
CA LYS A 62 22.99 12.32 0.40
C LYS A 62 22.04 11.81 -0.67
N PHE A 63 21.64 10.55 -0.58
CA PHE A 63 20.65 10.01 -1.52
C PHE A 63 19.28 10.63 -1.33
N LEU A 64 18.81 10.80 -0.10
CA LEU A 64 17.54 11.49 0.19
C LEU A 64 17.52 12.93 -0.29
N GLU A 65 18.63 13.64 -0.12
CA GLU A 65 18.82 14.99 -0.67
C GLU A 65 18.75 14.97 -2.20
N TYR A 66 19.44 14.04 -2.85
CA TYR A 66 19.37 13.85 -4.30
C TYR A 66 17.94 13.55 -4.79
N MET A 67 17.22 12.68 -4.09
CA MET A 67 15.82 12.38 -4.36
C MET A 67 14.94 13.62 -4.25
N GLN A 68 15.06 14.37 -3.16
CA GLN A 68 14.32 15.61 -2.92
C GLN A 68 14.60 16.67 -4.00
N ASN A 69 15.85 16.86 -4.37
CA ASN A 69 16.25 17.79 -5.43
C ASN A 69 15.73 17.32 -6.79
N SER A 70 15.80 16.02 -7.08
CA SER A 70 15.23 15.45 -8.31
C SER A 70 13.72 15.68 -8.43
N ILE A 71 12.98 15.57 -7.33
CA ILE A 71 11.54 15.88 -7.32
C ILE A 71 11.33 17.38 -7.62
N ARG A 72 12.06 18.26 -6.96
CA ARG A 72 11.93 19.72 -7.16
C ARG A 72 12.28 20.17 -8.57
N GLU A 73 13.24 19.52 -9.23
CA GLU A 73 13.66 19.84 -10.59
C GLU A 73 12.72 19.28 -11.67
N ILE A 74 12.08 18.16 -11.40
CA ILE A 74 11.27 17.45 -12.39
C ILE A 74 9.81 17.89 -12.36
N PHE A 75 9.25 18.14 -11.18
CA PHE A 75 7.85 18.54 -11.01
C PHE A 75 7.69 20.07 -11.06
N PRO A 76 6.48 20.57 -11.35
CA PRO A 76 6.24 22.03 -11.41
C PRO A 76 6.69 22.74 -10.13
N SER A 77 7.23 23.96 -10.27
CA SER A 77 7.71 24.78 -9.13
C SER A 77 6.57 25.17 -8.15
N SER A 78 5.33 25.12 -8.60
CA SER A 78 4.13 25.31 -7.77
C SER A 78 3.76 24.10 -6.92
N SER A 79 4.47 22.97 -7.08
CA SER A 79 4.21 21.76 -6.31
C SER A 79 4.64 21.92 -4.86
N LEU A 80 3.86 21.33 -3.95
CA LEU A 80 4.17 21.29 -2.52
C LEU A 80 4.73 19.93 -2.16
N LEU A 81 5.96 19.88 -1.67
CA LEU A 81 6.65 18.65 -1.25
C LEU A 81 6.84 18.67 0.26
N HIS A 82 6.46 17.59 0.92
CA HIS A 82 6.71 17.36 2.33
C HIS A 82 7.42 16.02 2.55
N ARG A 83 8.42 15.99 3.45
CA ARG A 83 9.09 14.75 3.85
C ARG A 83 8.28 14.09 4.97
N PHE A 84 7.70 12.95 4.68
CA PHE A 84 6.83 12.18 5.55
C PHE A 84 7.60 11.04 6.23
N GLY A 85 8.48 11.38 7.17
CA GLY A 85 9.36 10.43 7.85
C GLY A 85 10.77 10.36 7.29
N SER A 86 11.48 9.23 7.51
CA SER A 86 12.91 9.12 7.15
C SER A 86 13.15 9.10 5.65
N ASP A 87 12.42 8.26 4.92
CA ASP A 87 12.64 7.91 3.51
C ASP A 87 11.39 8.08 2.63
N ARG A 88 10.35 8.72 3.18
CA ARG A 88 9.04 8.89 2.55
C ARG A 88 8.75 10.34 2.26
N PHE A 89 8.22 10.61 1.07
CA PHE A 89 7.83 11.95 0.65
C PHE A 89 6.42 11.96 0.12
N ILE A 90 5.70 13.05 0.34
CA ILE A 90 4.40 13.31 -0.24
C ILE A 90 4.46 14.60 -1.05
N LEU A 91 4.02 14.54 -2.29
CA LEU A 91 3.96 15.67 -3.23
C LEU A 91 2.51 15.94 -3.58
N PHE A 92 2.09 17.19 -3.49
CA PHE A 92 0.88 17.71 -4.10
C PHE A 92 1.26 18.57 -5.31
N THR A 93 0.63 18.33 -6.45
CA THR A 93 0.98 19.04 -7.71
C THR A 93 -0.24 19.24 -8.60
N ASN A 94 -0.22 20.34 -9.36
CA ASN A 94 -1.20 20.59 -10.41
C ASN A 94 -0.76 19.85 -11.70
N CYS A 95 -1.00 18.56 -11.73
CA CYS A 95 -0.75 17.70 -12.89
C CYS A 95 -1.87 16.68 -12.99
N ASN A 96 -2.43 16.51 -14.18
CA ASN A 96 -3.39 15.47 -14.48
C ASN A 96 -2.71 14.10 -14.65
N LYS A 97 -3.50 13.04 -14.89
CA LYS A 97 -3.00 11.66 -15.01
C LYS A 97 -1.91 11.49 -16.06
N VAL A 98 -2.05 12.12 -17.22
CA VAL A 98 -1.11 11.97 -18.34
C VAL A 98 0.21 12.69 -18.03
N GLU A 99 0.12 13.90 -17.47
CA GLU A 99 1.28 14.71 -17.10
C GLU A 99 2.06 14.04 -15.98
N ILE A 100 1.37 13.63 -14.90
CA ILE A 100 2.02 13.01 -13.75
C ILE A 100 2.76 11.72 -14.13
N GLU A 101 2.17 10.91 -15.01
CA GLU A 101 2.80 9.67 -15.47
C GLU A 101 4.11 9.92 -16.21
N LYS A 102 4.16 10.95 -17.06
CA LYS A 102 5.40 11.37 -17.76
C LYS A 102 6.48 11.82 -16.77
N LEU A 103 6.09 12.62 -15.77
CA LEU A 103 7.03 13.13 -14.76
C LEU A 103 7.54 12.01 -13.86
N ILE A 104 6.69 11.06 -13.47
CA ILE A 104 7.09 9.87 -12.71
C ILE A 104 8.09 9.02 -13.49
N LYS A 105 7.86 8.76 -14.77
CA LYS A 105 8.82 8.02 -15.61
C LYS A 105 10.18 8.74 -15.71
N LYS A 106 10.16 10.07 -15.83
CA LYS A 106 11.39 10.90 -15.81
C LYS A 106 12.11 10.81 -14.47
N TYR A 107 11.36 10.88 -13.36
CA TYR A 107 11.90 10.73 -12.01
C TYR A 107 12.53 9.35 -11.80
N LEU A 108 11.83 8.28 -12.14
CA LEU A 108 12.33 6.91 -11.99
C LEU A 108 13.62 6.68 -12.78
N LYS A 109 13.73 7.25 -14.00
CA LYS A 109 14.98 7.22 -14.77
C LYS A 109 16.09 7.96 -14.04
N ARG A 110 15.81 9.17 -13.51
CA ARG A 110 16.79 9.97 -12.77
C ARG A 110 17.30 9.25 -11.53
N ILE A 111 16.42 8.59 -10.76
CA ILE A 111 16.80 7.81 -9.57
C ILE A 111 17.65 6.60 -9.95
N ALA A 112 17.33 5.90 -11.04
CA ALA A 112 18.11 4.77 -11.53
C ALA A 112 19.53 5.17 -11.97
N ASP A 113 19.74 6.41 -12.39
CA ASP A 113 21.06 6.96 -12.79
C ASP A 113 21.93 7.30 -11.56
N TYR A 114 21.41 7.25 -10.34
CA TYR A 114 22.20 7.51 -9.13
C TYR A 114 23.17 6.35 -8.87
N LYS A 115 24.46 6.68 -8.88
CA LYS A 115 25.52 5.67 -8.79
C LYS A 115 25.75 5.24 -7.33
N LEU A 116 25.06 4.20 -6.93
CA LEU A 116 25.46 3.35 -5.80
C LEU A 116 25.75 1.96 -6.35
N SER A 117 26.61 1.18 -5.67
CA SER A 117 26.84 -0.24 -5.99
C SER A 117 25.65 -1.15 -5.63
N TYR A 118 24.47 -0.56 -5.44
CA TYR A 118 23.21 -1.20 -5.10
C TYR A 118 22.07 -0.58 -5.91
N GLU A 119 21.18 -1.43 -6.46
CA GLU A 119 20.00 -0.92 -7.20
C GLU A 119 18.98 -0.32 -6.24
N ILE A 120 18.75 0.99 -6.37
CA ILE A 120 17.76 1.69 -5.59
C ILE A 120 16.41 1.60 -6.31
N VAL A 121 15.42 1.09 -5.61
CA VAL A 121 14.05 1.01 -6.10
C VAL A 121 13.17 1.97 -5.31
N SER A 122 12.50 2.88 -6.01
CA SER A 122 11.44 3.72 -5.45
C SER A 122 10.09 3.18 -5.87
N ASN A 123 9.23 2.88 -4.89
CA ASN A 123 7.83 2.55 -5.13
C ASN A 123 6.97 3.80 -4.93
N ILE A 124 6.06 4.08 -5.87
CA ILE A 124 5.32 5.34 -5.93
C ILE A 124 3.83 5.07 -6.00
N GLY A 125 3.07 5.61 -5.03
CA GLY A 125 1.61 5.61 -5.06
C GLY A 125 1.06 6.94 -5.53
N ILE A 126 0.05 6.93 -6.39
CA ILE A 126 -0.49 8.14 -7.02
C ILE A 126 -2.01 8.17 -6.85
N TYR A 127 -2.52 9.29 -6.35
CA TYR A 127 -3.94 9.59 -6.37
C TYR A 127 -4.19 10.81 -7.26
N ILE A 128 -5.07 10.67 -8.25
CA ILE A 128 -5.58 11.78 -9.04
C ILE A 128 -6.87 12.27 -8.39
N THR A 129 -6.96 13.57 -8.12
CA THR A 129 -8.16 14.12 -7.51
C THR A 129 -9.37 13.94 -8.44
N ASN A 130 -10.48 13.48 -7.89
CA ASN A 130 -11.72 13.31 -8.63
C ASN A 130 -12.97 13.60 -7.77
N ARG A 131 -12.77 13.97 -6.51
CA ARG A 131 -13.84 14.24 -5.55
C ARG A 131 -13.44 15.38 -4.64
N ALA A 132 -14.29 16.39 -4.59
CA ALA A 132 -14.07 17.56 -3.74
C ALA A 132 -14.55 17.39 -2.29
N ASP A 133 -15.28 16.31 -1.99
CA ASP A 133 -15.82 15.99 -0.66
C ASP A 133 -14.85 15.21 0.23
N ILE A 134 -13.63 15.00 -0.22
CA ILE A 134 -12.61 14.24 0.51
C ILE A 134 -11.62 15.20 1.16
N THR A 135 -11.31 14.95 2.42
CA THR A 135 -10.28 15.70 3.15
C THR A 135 -8.89 15.49 2.54
N VAL A 136 -7.97 16.43 2.79
CA VAL A 136 -6.56 16.29 2.35
C VAL A 136 -5.94 15.01 2.89
N ASP A 137 -6.21 14.65 4.16
CA ASP A 137 -5.77 13.39 4.73
C ASP A 137 -6.30 12.18 3.94
N GLY A 138 -7.59 12.20 3.59
CA GLY A 138 -8.18 11.13 2.76
C GLY A 138 -7.61 11.05 1.34
N MET A 139 -7.11 12.17 0.77
CA MET A 139 -6.41 12.17 -0.52
C MET A 139 -5.00 11.61 -0.40
N ILE A 140 -4.28 11.95 0.67
CA ILE A 140 -2.96 11.40 1.00
C ILE A 140 -3.08 9.89 1.24
N ASP A 141 -4.05 9.44 2.03
CA ASP A 141 -4.32 8.02 2.29
C ASP A 141 -4.53 7.22 1.00
N ARG A 142 -5.20 7.79 0.00
CA ARG A 142 -5.36 7.14 -1.30
C ARG A 142 -4.05 6.93 -2.03
N ALA A 143 -3.14 7.90 -2.00
CA ALA A 143 -1.81 7.72 -2.57
C ALA A 143 -1.01 6.63 -1.82
N ILE A 144 -1.12 6.58 -0.49
CA ILE A 144 -0.50 5.54 0.36
C ILE A 144 -1.12 4.17 0.06
N ILE A 145 -2.44 4.08 -0.10
CA ILE A 145 -3.12 2.83 -0.50
C ILE A 145 -2.59 2.36 -1.86
N ALA A 146 -2.52 3.23 -2.86
CA ALA A 146 -1.97 2.87 -4.16
C ALA A 146 -0.54 2.32 -4.06
N HIS A 147 0.30 2.94 -3.21
CA HIS A 147 1.66 2.46 -2.93
C HIS A 147 1.66 1.07 -2.28
N SER A 148 0.78 0.78 -1.31
CA SER A 148 0.78 -0.48 -0.57
C SER A 148 0.60 -1.71 -1.48
N PHE A 149 -0.07 -1.57 -2.61
CA PHE A 149 -0.26 -2.64 -3.61
C PHE A 149 0.98 -2.96 -4.46
N ILE A 150 2.01 -2.13 -4.37
CA ILE A 150 3.27 -2.35 -5.08
C ILE A 150 4.49 -2.32 -4.16
N LYS A 151 4.27 -2.15 -2.87
CA LYS A 151 5.35 -2.13 -1.87
C LYS A 151 6.15 -3.42 -1.95
N GLY A 152 7.48 -3.29 -2.12
CA GLY A 152 8.37 -4.43 -2.29
C GLY A 152 8.51 -4.93 -3.73
N SER A 153 7.78 -4.36 -4.69
CA SER A 153 7.87 -4.77 -6.08
C SER A 153 9.06 -4.12 -6.79
N TYR A 154 9.90 -4.94 -7.41
CA TYR A 154 10.98 -4.50 -8.30
C TYR A 154 10.49 -4.22 -9.73
N SER A 155 9.42 -4.88 -10.17
CA SER A 155 8.89 -4.78 -11.53
C SER A 155 7.91 -3.63 -11.69
N LYS A 156 7.01 -3.43 -10.72
CA LYS A 156 6.01 -2.37 -10.73
C LYS A 156 6.46 -1.23 -9.82
N LYS A 157 6.96 -0.14 -10.40
CA LYS A 157 7.56 0.98 -9.66
C LYS A 157 6.57 2.08 -9.28
N TYR A 158 5.39 2.15 -9.92
CA TYR A 158 4.32 3.09 -9.55
C TYR A 158 2.93 2.48 -9.76
N ASN A 159 1.96 3.00 -9.03
CA ASN A 159 0.58 2.56 -9.10
C ASN A 159 -0.37 3.74 -8.87
N PHE A 160 -1.47 3.77 -9.64
CA PHE A 160 -2.56 4.71 -9.42
C PHE A 160 -3.58 4.11 -8.46
N TYR A 161 -4.16 4.96 -7.62
CA TYR A 161 -5.25 4.58 -6.75
C TYR A 161 -6.51 4.20 -7.55
N GLU A 162 -7.10 3.10 -7.16
CA GLU A 162 -8.41 2.65 -7.62
C GLU A 162 -9.31 2.34 -6.41
N THR A 163 -10.60 2.62 -6.52
CA THR A 163 -11.55 2.39 -5.41
C THR A 163 -11.60 0.91 -5.00
N SER A 164 -11.41 -0.01 -5.94
CA SER A 164 -11.30 -1.45 -5.71
C SER A 164 -10.21 -1.80 -4.68
N GLN A 165 -9.07 -1.11 -4.72
CA GLN A 165 -7.96 -1.31 -3.78
C GLN A 165 -8.36 -1.00 -2.33
N ARG A 166 -9.11 0.09 -2.12
CA ARG A 166 -9.63 0.42 -0.79
C ARG A 166 -10.62 -0.62 -0.30
N MET A 167 -11.51 -1.08 -1.18
CA MET A 167 -12.49 -2.13 -0.82
C MET A 167 -11.80 -3.43 -0.47
N GLN A 168 -10.77 -3.81 -1.21
CA GLN A 168 -9.95 -4.98 -0.90
C GLN A 168 -9.29 -4.86 0.48
N LEU A 169 -8.64 -3.74 0.79
CA LEU A 169 -8.01 -3.52 2.11
C LEU A 169 -9.02 -3.58 3.25
N LEU A 170 -10.20 -2.99 3.09
CA LEU A 170 -11.26 -3.07 4.10
C LEU A 170 -11.74 -4.51 4.29
N GLY A 171 -11.89 -5.28 3.22
CA GLY A 171 -12.22 -6.71 3.28
C GLY A 171 -11.14 -7.52 3.99
N GLU A 172 -9.86 -7.29 3.67
CA GLU A 172 -8.73 -7.95 4.35
C GLU A 172 -8.68 -7.63 5.85
N GLN A 173 -8.93 -6.35 6.22
CA GLN A 173 -8.98 -5.94 7.62
C GLN A 173 -10.15 -6.59 8.38
N GLU A 174 -11.32 -6.67 7.75
CA GLU A 174 -12.49 -7.32 8.35
C GLU A 174 -12.24 -8.82 8.59
N ILE A 175 -11.70 -9.52 7.58
CA ILE A 175 -11.33 -10.94 7.69
C ILE A 175 -10.30 -11.15 8.80
N THR A 176 -9.25 -10.34 8.81
CA THR A 176 -8.19 -10.43 9.84
C THR A 176 -8.71 -10.10 11.23
N GLY A 177 -9.57 -9.08 11.35
CA GLY A 177 -10.14 -8.67 12.64
C GLY A 177 -11.06 -9.72 13.27
N ARG A 178 -11.65 -10.59 12.43
CA ARG A 178 -12.62 -11.58 12.89
C ARG A 178 -12.07 -13.01 13.00
N MET A 179 -10.92 -13.32 12.39
CA MET A 179 -10.41 -14.68 12.21
C MET A 179 -10.36 -15.50 13.50
N ALA A 180 -9.85 -14.94 14.59
CA ALA A 180 -9.71 -15.64 15.87
C ALA A 180 -11.08 -15.93 16.53
N GLU A 181 -11.99 -14.96 16.49
CA GLU A 181 -13.37 -15.13 16.98
C GLU A 181 -14.13 -16.17 16.16
N ALA A 182 -13.98 -16.13 14.83
CA ALA A 182 -14.62 -17.09 13.93
C ALA A 182 -14.17 -18.52 14.20
N LEU A 183 -12.87 -18.71 14.49
CA LEU A 183 -12.34 -20.04 14.87
C LEU A 183 -12.92 -20.51 16.20
N ALA A 184 -12.93 -19.64 17.21
CA ALA A 184 -13.47 -19.93 18.54
C ALA A 184 -14.98 -20.22 18.49
N SER A 185 -15.72 -19.51 17.66
CA SER A 185 -17.16 -19.65 17.48
C SER A 185 -17.56 -20.77 16.51
N ARG A 186 -16.59 -21.55 16.01
CA ARG A 186 -16.80 -22.67 15.07
C ARG A 186 -17.52 -22.26 13.78
N GLU A 187 -17.19 -21.06 13.26
CA GLU A 187 -17.74 -20.59 11.99
C GLU A 187 -17.08 -21.28 10.78
N PHE A 188 -15.93 -21.96 10.98
CA PHE A 188 -15.29 -22.78 9.96
C PHE A 188 -15.86 -24.19 9.99
N VAL A 189 -16.41 -24.60 8.85
CA VAL A 189 -17.05 -25.93 8.67
C VAL A 189 -16.29 -26.67 7.59
N VAL A 190 -16.05 -27.97 7.84
CA VAL A 190 -15.40 -28.87 6.88
C VAL A 190 -16.43 -29.61 6.06
N TYR A 191 -16.35 -29.46 4.75
CA TYR A 191 -17.10 -30.22 3.77
C TYR A 191 -16.22 -31.31 3.19
N PHE A 192 -16.78 -32.46 2.89
CA PHE A 192 -16.05 -33.58 2.29
C PHE A 192 -16.48 -33.76 0.84
N GLN A 193 -15.54 -33.62 -0.07
CA GLN A 193 -15.74 -33.92 -1.49
C GLN A 193 -15.31 -35.37 -1.73
N PRO A 194 -16.25 -36.32 -2.06
CA PRO A 194 -15.89 -37.70 -2.24
C PRO A 194 -15.01 -37.93 -3.47
N GLN A 195 -14.05 -38.82 -3.34
CA GLN A 195 -13.18 -39.27 -4.41
C GLN A 195 -13.49 -40.71 -4.75
N PHE A 196 -13.72 -40.98 -6.04
CA PHE A 196 -14.09 -42.32 -6.51
C PHE A 196 -13.00 -42.88 -7.42
N ASP A 197 -12.73 -44.17 -7.29
CA ASP A 197 -11.93 -44.93 -8.23
C ASP A 197 -12.62 -44.97 -9.60
N HIS A 198 -11.96 -44.43 -10.61
CA HIS A 198 -12.54 -44.32 -11.95
C HIS A 198 -12.75 -45.68 -12.63
N SER A 199 -12.01 -46.72 -12.21
CA SER A 199 -12.09 -48.08 -12.80
C SER A 199 -13.30 -48.87 -12.36
N ASN A 200 -13.76 -48.70 -11.11
CA ASN A 200 -14.80 -49.51 -10.51
C ASN A 200 -15.90 -48.73 -9.77
N GLY A 201 -15.78 -47.37 -9.71
CA GLY A 201 -16.74 -46.49 -9.07
C GLY A 201 -16.80 -46.60 -7.53
N SER A 202 -15.80 -47.24 -6.89
CA SER A 202 -15.75 -47.33 -5.44
C SER A 202 -15.26 -46.02 -4.81
N LEU A 203 -15.79 -45.68 -3.63
CA LEU A 203 -15.32 -44.56 -2.84
C LEU A 203 -13.93 -44.89 -2.27
N VAL A 204 -12.92 -44.12 -2.60
CA VAL A 204 -11.52 -44.31 -2.16
C VAL A 204 -11.04 -43.27 -1.14
N GLY A 205 -11.80 -42.20 -0.98
CA GLY A 205 -11.43 -41.14 -0.05
C GLY A 205 -12.35 -39.92 -0.18
N ALA A 206 -12.01 -38.87 0.52
CA ALA A 206 -12.65 -37.56 0.37
C ALA A 206 -11.64 -36.45 0.62
N GLU A 207 -11.79 -35.34 -0.09
CA GLU A 207 -11.05 -34.11 0.18
C GLU A 207 -11.80 -33.28 1.22
N ALA A 208 -11.09 -32.85 2.26
CA ALA A 208 -11.61 -31.96 3.29
C ALA A 208 -11.49 -30.49 2.82
N LEU A 209 -12.62 -29.86 2.60
CA LEU A 209 -12.72 -28.51 2.08
C LEU A 209 -13.34 -27.58 3.11
N VAL A 210 -12.56 -26.66 3.66
CA VAL A 210 -13.05 -25.69 4.64
C VAL A 210 -13.94 -24.63 3.98
N ARG A 211 -15.00 -24.22 4.70
CA ARG A 211 -15.88 -23.08 4.35
C ARG A 211 -16.06 -22.21 5.59
N TRP A 212 -16.04 -20.93 5.44
CA TRP A 212 -16.34 -20.00 6.53
C TRP A 212 -17.81 -19.59 6.47
N ILE A 213 -18.59 -20.03 7.44
CA ILE A 213 -20.02 -19.68 7.57
C ILE A 213 -20.14 -18.43 8.44
N HIS A 214 -20.08 -17.27 7.80
CA HIS A 214 -20.18 -15.99 8.51
C HIS A 214 -21.63 -15.71 8.92
N PRO A 215 -21.90 -15.26 10.17
CA PRO A 215 -23.27 -15.15 10.71
C PRO A 215 -24.16 -14.16 9.96
N THR A 216 -23.60 -13.15 9.29
CA THR A 216 -24.38 -12.14 8.57
C THR A 216 -24.12 -12.10 7.06
N LYS A 217 -22.98 -12.63 6.58
CA LYS A 217 -22.59 -12.61 5.16
C LYS A 217 -22.81 -13.93 4.44
N GLY A 218 -23.19 -14.98 5.17
CA GLY A 218 -23.29 -16.32 4.62
C GLY A 218 -21.92 -16.97 4.39
N ILE A 219 -21.77 -17.71 3.32
CA ILE A 219 -20.53 -18.46 3.04
C ILE A 219 -19.48 -17.52 2.43
N ILE A 220 -18.34 -17.36 3.13
CA ILE A 220 -17.15 -16.70 2.61
C ILE A 220 -16.28 -17.74 1.91
N SER A 221 -15.84 -17.41 0.68
CA SER A 221 -15.03 -18.33 -0.13
C SER A 221 -13.63 -18.52 0.47
N PRO A 222 -13.07 -19.75 0.42
CA PRO A 222 -11.68 -19.99 0.77
C PRO A 222 -10.70 -19.09 0.02
N ALA A 223 -10.99 -18.74 -1.23
CA ALA A 223 -10.18 -17.82 -2.03
C ALA A 223 -10.08 -16.41 -1.42
N ASP A 224 -11.04 -16.01 -0.59
CA ASP A 224 -11.07 -14.69 0.03
C ASP A 224 -10.29 -14.63 1.35
N PHE A 225 -10.18 -15.75 2.11
CA PHE A 225 -9.55 -15.74 3.43
C PHE A 225 -8.23 -16.54 3.51
N ILE A 226 -8.06 -17.61 2.75
CA ILE A 226 -6.83 -18.42 2.81
C ILE A 226 -5.58 -17.60 2.52
N PRO A 227 -5.51 -16.79 1.44
CA PRO A 227 -4.31 -15.99 1.16
C PRO A 227 -3.98 -14.98 2.28
N ILE A 228 -5.01 -14.48 2.98
CA ILE A 228 -4.84 -13.56 4.12
C ILE A 228 -4.26 -14.32 5.32
N PHE A 229 -4.77 -15.53 5.59
CA PHE A 229 -4.30 -16.35 6.69
C PHE A 229 -2.90 -16.91 6.47
N GLU A 230 -2.53 -17.22 5.23
CA GLU A 230 -1.14 -17.55 4.85
C GLU A 230 -0.21 -16.38 5.11
N LYS A 231 -0.60 -15.17 4.69
CA LYS A 231 0.21 -13.95 4.83
C LYS A 231 0.45 -13.56 6.30
N ASN A 232 -0.53 -13.78 7.19
CA ASN A 232 -0.44 -13.41 8.61
C ASN A 232 -0.09 -14.58 9.55
N GLY A 233 0.06 -15.81 9.02
CA GLY A 233 0.42 -17.02 9.77
C GLY A 233 -0.75 -17.74 10.43
N PHE A 234 -1.97 -17.20 10.39
CA PHE A 234 -3.15 -17.83 11.01
C PHE A 234 -3.59 -19.13 10.30
N ILE A 235 -3.09 -19.37 9.10
CA ILE A 235 -3.36 -20.61 8.35
C ILE A 235 -3.01 -21.86 9.18
N THR A 236 -1.95 -21.81 10.00
CA THR A 236 -1.55 -22.93 10.85
C THR A 236 -2.62 -23.30 11.88
N ASP A 237 -3.25 -22.29 12.50
CA ASP A 237 -4.33 -22.53 13.47
C ASP A 237 -5.56 -23.09 12.79
N LEU A 238 -5.89 -22.61 11.59
CA LEU A 238 -6.99 -23.12 10.79
C LEU A 238 -6.72 -24.58 10.36
N ASP A 239 -5.51 -24.91 9.91
CA ASP A 239 -5.13 -26.26 9.48
C ASP A 239 -5.26 -27.27 10.64
N LEU A 240 -4.77 -26.90 11.83
CA LEU A 240 -4.92 -27.72 13.04
C LEU A 240 -6.39 -27.94 13.40
N TYR A 241 -7.21 -26.90 13.27
CA TYR A 241 -8.65 -27.01 13.48
C TYR A 241 -9.30 -27.96 12.46
N VAL A 242 -9.04 -27.78 11.16
CA VAL A 242 -9.56 -28.64 10.09
C VAL A 242 -9.13 -30.09 10.32
N PHE A 243 -7.86 -30.32 10.65
CA PHE A 243 -7.37 -31.67 10.99
C PHE A 243 -8.13 -32.27 12.14
N SER A 244 -8.38 -31.54 13.22
CA SER A 244 -9.13 -32.02 14.40
C SER A 244 -10.61 -32.33 14.10
N GLN A 245 -11.19 -31.68 13.07
CA GLN A 245 -12.57 -31.95 12.64
C GLN A 245 -12.68 -33.10 11.64
N THR A 246 -11.56 -33.53 11.04
CA THR A 246 -11.49 -34.53 9.99
C THR A 246 -11.14 -35.93 10.58
N CYS A 247 -10.38 -35.97 11.67
CA CYS A 247 -9.94 -37.17 12.39
C CYS A 247 -10.82 -37.49 13.62
#